data_b713ad196cd1f604bc0b912dd291edd3
#
_entry.id   b713ad196cd1f604bc0b912dd291edd3
#
_cell.length_a   1.000
_cell.length_b   1.000
_cell.length_c   1.000
_cell.angle_alpha   90.00
_cell.angle_beta   90.00
_cell.angle_gamma   90.00
#
_symmetry.space_group_name_H-M   'P 1'
#
loop_
_entity.id
_entity.type
_entity.pdbx_description
1 polymer ?
#
loop_
_entity_poly.entity_id
_entity_poly.type
_entity_poly.pdbx_seq_one_letter_code
_entity_poly.pdbx_strand_id
1 'polypeptide(L)'
;CSSDLGTIVYRDEDGTLTETPVTGGNVKLQWKADWAGRWFALGVDYEMYGKDLIQSAELSAKIVKILGGEPPEGFNFELFLDDQGRKISKSKGNGLSVEEWLRYAPPESLALYMQQQPRRAKRLYFDVIPRAIDDYLAAVEKLPKEEPAKALENPAWHIHNGESVDHHSGGVSFGMLLNLASVAHTDDKNVLWQYLRRYVPGATPESAPYLDKLLQGAVAYYQDFVKSSKKFRLPDDKERAALADLADTLRRIPDGETAETIQNEVYETGKRHFAKEELRQWFQTLYEVLLGSSQGPRMGAFIKLYGRDNVVKLIDRALAGEDLGKAA
;
A
#
# COMPACT_ATOMS: atom_id res chain seq x y z
N CYS A 1 16.62 -32.94 39.51
CA CYS A 1 15.78 -33.68 38.57
C CYS A 1 15.76 -35.13 38.99
N SER A 2 14.62 -35.65 39.45
CA SER A 2 14.46 -37.08 39.68
C SER A 2 14.50 -37.80 38.35
N SER A 3 15.04 -39.00 38.32
CA SER A 3 15.04 -39.89 37.13
C SER A 3 13.64 -40.39 36.77
N ASP A 4 12.65 -40.08 37.61
CA ASP A 4 11.24 -40.32 37.33
C ASP A 4 10.65 -39.08 36.71
N LEU A 5 10.44 -39.12 35.40
CA LEU A 5 9.83 -38.04 34.60
C LEU A 5 8.31 -38.02 34.72
N GLY A 6 7.72 -38.79 35.64
CA GLY A 6 6.27 -38.89 35.83
C GLY A 6 5.66 -37.75 36.61
N THR A 7 6.45 -36.99 37.39
CA THR A 7 5.97 -35.89 38.26
C THR A 7 6.89 -34.67 38.20
N ILE A 8 6.27 -33.50 38.40
CA ILE A 8 6.96 -32.22 38.63
C ILE A 8 6.75 -31.83 40.09
N VAL A 9 7.86 -31.48 40.78
CA VAL A 9 7.85 -30.94 42.12
C VAL A 9 8.19 -29.46 42.09
N TYR A 10 7.31 -28.62 42.61
CA TYR A 10 7.51 -27.17 42.68
C TYR A 10 7.00 -26.58 44.00
N ARG A 11 7.39 -25.36 44.31
CA ARG A 11 6.78 -24.60 45.42
C ARG A 11 5.68 -23.74 44.85
N ASP A 12 4.51 -23.85 45.45
CA ASP A 12 3.36 -22.98 45.14
C ASP A 12 3.54 -21.57 45.76
N GLU A 13 2.53 -20.73 45.60
CA GLU A 13 2.52 -19.34 46.07
C GLU A 13 2.67 -19.24 47.61
N ASP A 14 2.23 -20.27 48.34
CA ASP A 14 2.33 -20.35 49.82
C ASP A 14 3.69 -20.91 50.27
N GLY A 15 4.56 -21.28 49.34
CA GLY A 15 5.86 -21.90 49.61
C GLY A 15 5.78 -23.40 49.94
N THR A 16 4.60 -24.03 49.86
CA THR A 16 4.37 -25.44 50.03
C THR A 16 4.93 -26.26 48.89
N LEU A 17 5.59 -27.37 49.18
CA LEU A 17 6.12 -28.28 48.17
C LEU A 17 4.94 -29.10 47.61
N THR A 18 4.67 -28.89 46.30
CA THR A 18 3.58 -29.55 45.59
C THR A 18 4.14 -30.48 44.54
N GLU A 19 3.61 -31.69 44.44
CA GLU A 19 3.98 -32.71 43.49
C GLU A 19 2.79 -32.91 42.51
N THR A 20 3.05 -32.81 41.22
CA THR A 20 2.01 -32.89 40.19
C THR A 20 2.41 -33.86 39.09
N PRO A 21 1.59 -34.85 38.72
CA PRO A 21 1.86 -35.74 37.60
C PRO A 21 1.92 -34.97 36.28
N VAL A 22 2.83 -35.32 35.41
CA VAL A 22 3.00 -34.65 34.09
C VAL A 22 1.91 -35.06 33.07
N THR A 23 1.07 -36.07 33.39
CA THR A 23 0.00 -36.61 32.56
C THR A 23 -1.34 -35.95 32.88
N GLY A 24 -2.37 -36.24 32.08
CA GLY A 24 -3.73 -35.78 32.32
C GLY A 24 -3.94 -34.27 32.14
N GLY A 25 -3.07 -33.58 31.41
CA GLY A 25 -3.21 -32.13 31.17
C GLY A 25 -2.75 -31.23 32.33
N ASN A 26 -2.14 -31.80 33.37
CA ASN A 26 -1.71 -31.04 34.57
C ASN A 26 -0.48 -30.16 34.31
N VAL A 27 0.29 -30.44 33.25
CA VAL A 27 1.56 -29.75 32.98
C VAL A 27 1.58 -29.30 31.50
N LYS A 28 2.07 -28.11 31.29
CA LYS A 28 2.31 -27.55 29.95
C LYS A 28 3.80 -27.51 29.65
N LEU A 29 4.19 -28.02 28.50
CA LEU A 29 5.58 -27.86 28.01
C LEU A 29 5.91 -26.39 27.80
N GLN A 30 7.16 -26.04 28.02
CA GLN A 30 7.69 -24.76 27.59
C GLN A 30 7.59 -24.67 26.06
N TRP A 31 7.33 -23.45 25.55
CA TRP A 31 7.13 -23.18 24.12
C TRP A 31 8.18 -23.84 23.21
N LYS A 32 9.46 -23.79 23.57
CA LYS A 32 10.55 -24.36 22.75
C LYS A 32 10.44 -25.86 22.58
N ALA A 33 10.07 -26.56 23.67
CA ALA A 33 9.89 -28.02 23.64
C ALA A 33 8.59 -28.42 22.92
N ASP A 34 7.51 -27.68 23.13
CA ASP A 34 6.23 -27.86 22.43
C ASP A 34 6.40 -27.64 20.91
N TRP A 35 7.07 -26.58 20.52
CA TRP A 35 7.34 -26.24 19.12
C TRP A 35 8.18 -27.30 18.43
N ALA A 36 9.25 -27.74 19.08
CA ALA A 36 10.08 -28.85 18.58
C ALA A 36 9.30 -30.15 18.45
N GLY A 37 8.45 -30.48 19.44
CA GLY A 37 7.59 -31.66 19.40
C GLY A 37 6.60 -31.62 18.21
N ARG A 38 6.05 -30.45 17.92
CA ARG A 38 5.17 -30.25 16.72
C ARG A 38 5.94 -30.42 15.42
N TRP A 39 7.13 -29.83 15.28
CA TRP A 39 7.97 -29.98 14.10
C TRP A 39 8.28 -31.46 13.84
N PHE A 40 8.70 -32.20 14.91
CA PHE A 40 9.01 -33.62 14.81
C PHE A 40 7.78 -34.47 14.48
N ALA A 41 6.66 -34.26 15.19
CA ALA A 41 5.46 -35.08 15.03
C ALA A 41 4.75 -34.86 13.68
N LEU A 42 4.82 -33.66 13.13
CA LEU A 42 4.15 -33.29 11.87
C LEU A 42 5.08 -33.36 10.66
N GLY A 43 6.38 -33.61 10.83
CA GLY A 43 7.36 -33.64 9.75
C GLY A 43 7.43 -32.30 9.01
N VAL A 44 7.58 -31.19 9.78
CA VAL A 44 7.59 -29.84 9.21
C VAL A 44 8.91 -29.60 8.46
N ASP A 45 8.82 -29.28 7.16
CA ASP A 45 9.99 -29.01 6.31
C ASP A 45 10.41 -27.54 6.33
N TYR A 46 9.44 -26.60 6.54
CA TYR A 46 9.68 -25.17 6.48
C TYR A 46 8.86 -24.42 7.54
N GLU A 47 9.47 -23.48 8.24
CA GLU A 47 8.81 -22.67 9.27
C GLU A 47 9.17 -21.19 9.13
N MET A 48 8.16 -20.33 9.11
CA MET A 48 8.35 -18.87 9.14
C MET A 48 8.05 -18.33 10.55
N TYR A 49 8.92 -17.48 11.06
CA TYR A 49 8.75 -16.88 12.39
C TYR A 49 9.26 -15.45 12.47
N GLY A 50 8.66 -14.67 13.37
CA GLY A 50 9.14 -13.32 13.67
C GLY A 50 10.54 -13.35 14.34
N LYS A 51 11.32 -12.29 14.17
CA LYS A 51 12.68 -12.18 14.74
C LYS A 51 12.72 -12.41 16.26
N ASP A 52 11.62 -12.18 16.96
CA ASP A 52 11.51 -12.40 18.40
C ASP A 52 11.67 -13.88 18.78
N LEU A 53 11.46 -14.79 17.83
CA LEU A 53 11.51 -16.23 18.05
C LEU A 53 12.82 -16.89 17.57
N ILE A 54 13.80 -16.13 17.08
CA ILE A 54 15.07 -16.68 16.57
C ILE A 54 15.73 -17.61 17.59
N GLN A 55 15.93 -17.15 18.83
CA GLN A 55 16.52 -17.97 19.88
C GLN A 55 15.67 -19.20 20.23
N SER A 56 14.35 -19.06 20.18
CA SER A 56 13.44 -20.18 20.40
C SER A 56 13.54 -21.21 19.29
N ALA A 57 13.61 -20.77 18.02
CA ALA A 57 13.79 -21.65 16.87
C ALA A 57 15.11 -22.42 16.93
N GLU A 58 16.22 -21.75 17.25
CA GLU A 58 17.53 -22.39 17.42
C GLU A 58 17.53 -23.48 18.50
N LEU A 59 16.86 -23.21 19.63
CA LEU A 59 16.74 -24.19 20.72
C LEU A 59 15.78 -25.33 20.33
N SER A 60 14.66 -25.03 19.68
CA SER A 60 13.74 -26.05 19.15
C SER A 60 14.43 -26.96 18.13
N ALA A 61 15.25 -26.41 17.25
CA ALA A 61 16.03 -27.19 16.29
C ALA A 61 16.99 -28.18 16.98
N LYS A 62 17.63 -27.78 18.08
CA LYS A 62 18.44 -28.69 18.88
C LYS A 62 17.62 -29.81 19.52
N ILE A 63 16.41 -29.49 20.01
CA ILE A 63 15.50 -30.49 20.59
C ILE A 63 15.03 -31.48 19.55
N VAL A 64 14.64 -31.03 18.32
CA VAL A 64 14.26 -31.93 17.21
C VAL A 64 15.36 -32.95 16.90
N LYS A 65 16.64 -32.52 16.88
CA LYS A 65 17.76 -33.42 16.66
C LYS A 65 17.93 -34.46 17.80
N ILE A 66 17.65 -34.05 19.04
CA ILE A 66 17.64 -34.99 20.18
C ILE A 66 16.50 -36.02 20.04
N LEU A 67 15.36 -35.61 19.48
CA LEU A 67 14.24 -36.50 19.19
C LEU A 67 14.49 -37.43 17.98
N GLY A 68 15.62 -37.28 17.28
CA GLY A 68 15.99 -38.08 16.11
C GLY A 68 15.40 -37.60 14.79
N GLY A 69 14.90 -36.35 14.73
CA GLY A 69 14.37 -35.72 13.53
C GLY A 69 15.31 -34.67 12.93
N GLU A 70 14.96 -34.18 11.75
CA GLU A 70 15.59 -33.03 11.13
C GLU A 70 14.76 -31.75 11.40
N PRO A 71 15.40 -30.64 11.81
CA PRO A 71 14.67 -29.38 11.99
C PRO A 71 14.27 -28.77 10.65
N PRO A 72 13.14 -28.03 10.59
CA PRO A 72 12.73 -27.35 9.38
C PRO A 72 13.74 -26.28 8.94
N GLU A 73 13.76 -25.99 7.64
CA GLU A 73 14.39 -24.78 7.14
C GLU A 73 13.62 -23.56 7.69
N GLY A 74 14.36 -22.60 8.24
CA GLY A 74 13.79 -21.47 8.95
C GLY A 74 13.88 -20.16 8.17
N PHE A 75 12.80 -19.39 8.16
CA PHE A 75 12.82 -18.03 7.66
C PHE A 75 12.31 -17.05 8.72
N ASN A 76 13.14 -16.08 9.10
CA ASN A 76 12.72 -15.04 10.02
C ASN A 76 12.37 -13.75 9.30
N PHE A 77 11.30 -13.08 9.77
CA PHE A 77 10.88 -11.78 9.28
C PHE A 77 10.90 -10.71 10.36
N GLU A 78 11.02 -9.46 9.92
CA GLU A 78 11.05 -8.30 10.78
C GLU A 78 9.66 -7.90 11.27
N LEU A 79 9.64 -7.06 12.29
CA LEU A 79 8.43 -6.54 12.91
C LEU A 79 7.78 -5.46 12.03
N PHE A 80 6.46 -5.33 12.18
CA PHE A 80 5.73 -4.19 11.68
C PHE A 80 5.67 -3.07 12.73
N LEU A 81 5.73 -1.84 12.24
CA LEU A 81 5.75 -0.63 13.05
C LEU A 81 4.49 0.20 12.79
N ASP A 82 4.03 0.93 13.79
CA ASP A 82 2.94 1.88 13.68
C ASP A 82 3.37 3.17 12.93
N ASP A 83 2.49 4.16 12.86
CA ASP A 83 2.72 5.47 12.26
C ASP A 83 3.88 6.26 12.89
N GLN A 84 4.20 5.96 14.16
CA GLN A 84 5.28 6.59 14.92
C GLN A 84 6.58 5.75 14.95
N GLY A 85 6.64 4.66 14.20
CA GLY A 85 7.81 3.77 14.17
C GLY A 85 7.95 2.86 15.40
N ARG A 86 6.89 2.67 16.19
CA ARG A 86 6.86 1.78 17.35
C ARG A 86 6.33 0.40 16.95
N LYS A 87 6.78 -0.65 17.66
CA LYS A 87 6.29 -2.01 17.46
C LYS A 87 4.76 -2.08 17.61
N ILE A 88 4.09 -2.67 16.62
CA ILE A 88 2.66 -2.97 16.69
C ILE A 88 2.40 -4.03 17.77
N SER A 89 1.38 -3.81 18.57
CA SER A 89 0.95 -4.72 19.63
C SER A 89 -0.56 -4.79 19.71
N LYS A 90 -1.11 -6.01 19.78
CA LYS A 90 -2.56 -6.23 19.94
C LYS A 90 -3.11 -5.53 21.20
N SER A 91 -2.36 -5.57 22.30
CA SER A 91 -2.77 -4.94 23.58
C SER A 91 -2.83 -3.40 23.51
N LYS A 92 -2.09 -2.78 22.59
CA LYS A 92 -2.09 -1.34 22.39
C LYS A 92 -3.08 -0.86 21.32
N GLY A 93 -3.61 -1.77 20.51
CA GLY A 93 -4.51 -1.44 19.42
C GLY A 93 -3.92 -0.49 18.36
N ASN A 94 -2.58 -0.44 18.24
CA ASN A 94 -1.87 0.47 17.34
C ASN A 94 -1.50 -0.16 15.99
N GLY A 95 -2.14 -1.28 15.65
CA GLY A 95 -1.94 -1.98 14.38
C GLY A 95 -3.07 -1.74 13.41
N LEU A 96 -2.82 -2.04 12.14
CA LEU A 96 -3.82 -2.10 11.09
C LEU A 96 -4.27 -3.56 10.92
N SER A 97 -5.55 -3.84 11.03
CA SER A 97 -6.10 -5.18 10.81
C SER A 97 -6.25 -5.49 9.31
N VAL A 98 -6.43 -6.78 9.00
CA VAL A 98 -6.70 -7.22 7.61
C VAL A 98 -8.03 -6.64 7.13
N GLU A 99 -9.06 -6.64 7.97
CA GLU A 99 -10.38 -6.11 7.66
C GLU A 99 -10.34 -4.62 7.35
N GLU A 100 -9.56 -3.85 8.11
CA GLU A 100 -9.36 -2.42 7.87
C GLU A 100 -8.62 -2.18 6.55
N TRP A 101 -7.60 -3.01 6.22
CA TRP A 101 -6.95 -2.93 4.91
C TRP A 101 -7.93 -3.19 3.77
N LEU A 102 -8.71 -4.27 3.87
CA LEU A 102 -9.65 -4.71 2.83
C LEU A 102 -10.81 -3.74 2.57
N ARG A 103 -11.06 -2.82 3.49
CA ARG A 103 -12.01 -1.72 3.29
C ARG A 103 -11.59 -0.78 2.16
N TYR A 104 -10.28 -0.60 1.94
CA TYR A 104 -9.73 0.37 1.00
C TYR A 104 -8.99 -0.28 -0.17
N ALA A 105 -8.54 -1.50 -0.02
CA ALA A 105 -7.59 -2.12 -0.92
C ALA A 105 -7.89 -3.59 -1.19
N PRO A 106 -7.54 -4.11 -2.36
CA PRO A 106 -7.65 -5.54 -2.66
C PRO A 106 -6.60 -6.35 -1.86
N PRO A 107 -6.90 -7.62 -1.50
CA PRO A 107 -6.02 -8.46 -0.70
C PRO A 107 -4.65 -8.69 -1.32
N GLU A 108 -4.55 -8.69 -2.64
CA GLU A 108 -3.29 -8.89 -3.37
C GLU A 108 -2.28 -7.77 -3.09
N SER A 109 -2.76 -6.55 -2.87
CA SER A 109 -1.90 -5.41 -2.49
C SER A 109 -1.30 -5.60 -1.10
N LEU A 110 -2.05 -6.22 -0.16
CA LEU A 110 -1.53 -6.60 1.15
C LEU A 110 -0.51 -7.73 1.02
N ALA A 111 -0.82 -8.76 0.23
CA ALA A 111 0.10 -9.89 0.00
C ALA A 111 1.44 -9.40 -0.56
N LEU A 112 1.40 -8.51 -1.57
CA LEU A 112 2.63 -7.89 -2.10
C LEU A 112 3.38 -7.11 -1.00
N TYR A 113 2.66 -6.27 -0.26
CA TYR A 113 3.27 -5.47 0.79
C TYR A 113 3.95 -6.32 1.87
N MET A 114 3.33 -7.43 2.26
CA MET A 114 3.90 -8.39 3.24
C MET A 114 5.15 -9.09 2.69
N GLN A 115 5.14 -9.49 1.42
CA GLN A 115 6.24 -10.18 0.76
C GLN A 115 7.45 -9.27 0.49
N GLN A 116 7.24 -7.99 0.21
CA GLN A 116 8.33 -7.06 -0.08
C GLN A 116 9.25 -6.87 1.13
N GLN A 117 10.57 -7.10 0.95
CA GLN A 117 11.61 -6.85 1.95
C GLN A 117 11.28 -7.41 3.36
N PRO A 118 11.00 -8.70 3.51
CA PRO A 118 10.50 -9.26 4.76
C PRO A 118 11.50 -9.16 5.92
N ARG A 119 12.81 -9.02 5.62
CA ARG A 119 13.88 -8.84 6.62
C ARG A 119 14.12 -7.38 7.03
N ARG A 120 13.25 -6.46 6.61
CA ARG A 120 13.31 -5.05 6.99
C ARG A 120 12.05 -4.67 7.74
N ALA A 121 12.22 -4.00 8.89
CA ALA A 121 11.10 -3.44 9.63
C ALA A 121 10.35 -2.44 8.74
N LYS A 122 9.03 -2.60 8.65
CA LYS A 122 8.15 -1.79 7.81
C LYS A 122 7.02 -1.21 8.63
N ARG A 123 6.60 -0.02 8.25
CA ARG A 123 5.41 0.60 8.80
C ARG A 123 4.17 -0.07 8.22
N LEU A 124 3.23 -0.48 9.05
CA LEU A 124 1.94 -1.02 8.67
C LEU A 124 0.84 -0.13 9.25
N TYR A 125 0.50 0.91 8.50
CA TYR A 125 -0.51 1.89 8.85
C TYR A 125 -1.26 2.33 7.59
N PHE A 126 -2.36 3.05 7.75
CA PHE A 126 -3.24 3.41 6.62
C PHE A 126 -2.53 4.15 5.49
N ASP A 127 -1.55 4.98 5.79
CA ASP A 127 -0.82 5.79 4.81
C ASP A 127 0.03 5.00 3.79
N VAL A 128 0.33 3.73 4.06
CA VAL A 128 1.05 2.88 3.10
C VAL A 128 0.14 2.25 2.05
N ILE A 129 -1.19 2.20 2.30
CA ILE A 129 -2.17 1.51 1.44
C ILE A 129 -2.16 2.02 0.00
N PRO A 130 -2.24 3.34 -0.27
CA PRO A 130 -2.28 3.84 -1.65
C PRO A 130 -1.08 3.39 -2.48
N ARG A 131 0.11 3.45 -1.89
CA ARG A 131 1.33 3.02 -2.56
C ARG A 131 1.40 1.52 -2.75
N ALA A 132 0.97 0.74 -1.77
CA ALA A 132 0.95 -0.72 -1.87
C ALA A 132 0.04 -1.20 -3.01
N ILE A 133 -1.08 -0.52 -3.24
CA ILE A 133 -1.96 -0.78 -4.38
C ILE A 133 -1.24 -0.45 -5.69
N ASP A 134 -0.64 0.74 -5.79
CA ASP A 134 0.05 1.17 -7.01
C ASP A 134 1.28 0.29 -7.32
N ASP A 135 2.03 -0.15 -6.31
CA ASP A 135 3.15 -1.09 -6.47
C ASP A 135 2.64 -2.46 -6.99
N TYR A 136 1.48 -2.94 -6.49
CA TYR A 136 0.86 -4.17 -6.97
C TYR A 136 0.38 -4.03 -8.44
N LEU A 137 -0.32 -2.96 -8.78
CA LEU A 137 -0.77 -2.71 -10.16
C LEU A 137 0.40 -2.66 -11.13
N ALA A 138 1.50 -2.02 -10.74
CA ALA A 138 2.72 -1.97 -11.54
C ALA A 138 3.37 -3.35 -11.73
N ALA A 139 3.32 -4.22 -10.73
CA ALA A 139 3.82 -5.59 -10.83
C ALA A 139 2.97 -6.43 -11.79
N VAL A 140 1.63 -6.37 -11.68
CA VAL A 140 0.69 -7.05 -12.57
C VAL A 140 0.84 -6.58 -14.01
N GLU A 141 0.97 -5.28 -14.24
CA GLU A 141 1.10 -4.71 -15.60
C GLU A 141 2.39 -5.15 -16.30
N LYS A 142 3.46 -5.39 -15.55
CA LYS A 142 4.74 -5.86 -16.08
C LYS A 142 4.74 -7.34 -16.40
N LEU A 143 4.08 -8.15 -15.60
CA LEU A 143 4.14 -9.60 -15.66
C LEU A 143 3.93 -10.20 -17.07
N PRO A 144 2.93 -9.79 -17.87
CA PRO A 144 2.72 -10.33 -19.20
C PRO A 144 3.79 -9.96 -20.23
N LYS A 145 4.62 -8.96 -19.91
CA LYS A 145 5.68 -8.44 -20.80
C LYS A 145 7.06 -8.99 -20.45
N GLU A 146 7.18 -9.76 -19.38
CA GLU A 146 8.43 -10.29 -18.87
C GLU A 146 8.73 -11.67 -19.45
N GLU A 147 10.01 -11.94 -19.74
CA GLU A 147 10.48 -13.27 -20.10
C GLU A 147 10.24 -14.25 -18.95
N PRO A 148 10.00 -15.56 -19.22
CA PRO A 148 9.62 -16.54 -18.20
C PRO A 148 10.55 -16.60 -16.99
N ALA A 149 11.87 -16.51 -17.19
CA ALA A 149 12.83 -16.51 -16.10
C ALA A 149 12.71 -15.26 -15.22
N LYS A 150 12.38 -14.11 -15.82
CA LYS A 150 12.21 -12.85 -15.12
C LYS A 150 10.84 -12.75 -14.46
N ALA A 151 9.82 -13.38 -15.03
CA ALA A 151 8.49 -13.46 -14.44
C ALA A 151 8.52 -14.09 -13.03
N LEU A 152 9.42 -15.06 -12.79
CA LEU A 152 9.64 -15.68 -11.48
C LEU A 152 10.21 -14.68 -10.43
N GLU A 153 10.81 -13.59 -10.84
CA GLU A 153 11.26 -12.52 -9.95
C GLU A 153 10.14 -11.53 -9.62
N ASN A 154 9.05 -11.55 -10.42
CA ASN A 154 7.92 -10.65 -10.24
C ASN A 154 7.01 -11.14 -9.09
N PRO A 155 6.78 -10.34 -8.04
CA PRO A 155 5.95 -10.77 -6.92
C PRO A 155 4.49 -11.09 -7.30
N ALA A 156 3.96 -10.49 -8.36
CA ALA A 156 2.60 -10.80 -8.82
C ALA A 156 2.49 -12.25 -9.31
N TRP A 157 3.56 -12.82 -9.89
CA TRP A 157 3.58 -14.24 -10.27
C TRP A 157 3.34 -15.15 -9.06
N HIS A 158 4.01 -14.88 -7.94
CA HIS A 158 3.89 -15.69 -6.72
C HIS A 158 2.53 -15.49 -6.03
N ILE A 159 1.99 -14.26 -6.02
CA ILE A 159 0.69 -13.96 -5.45
C ILE A 159 -0.42 -14.73 -6.18
N HIS A 160 -0.27 -14.93 -7.47
CA HIS A 160 -1.25 -15.61 -8.32
C HIS A 160 -0.86 -17.03 -8.72
N ASN A 161 0.20 -17.60 -8.13
CA ASN A 161 0.70 -18.96 -8.43
C ASN A 161 0.97 -19.19 -9.92
N GLY A 162 1.43 -18.17 -10.64
CA GLY A 162 1.68 -18.22 -12.09
C GLY A 162 0.43 -18.08 -12.96
N GLU A 163 -0.75 -17.93 -12.38
CA GLU A 163 -1.99 -17.73 -13.12
C GLU A 163 -2.08 -16.31 -13.69
N SER A 164 -2.64 -16.19 -14.88
CA SER A 164 -2.99 -14.90 -15.47
C SER A 164 -4.24 -14.34 -14.80
N VAL A 165 -4.19 -13.08 -14.40
CA VAL A 165 -5.32 -12.41 -13.76
C VAL A 165 -5.73 -11.16 -14.54
N ASP A 166 -7.01 -10.90 -14.59
CA ASP A 166 -7.57 -9.67 -15.18
C ASP A 166 -7.70 -8.55 -14.13
N HIS A 167 -6.56 -8.17 -13.58
CA HIS A 167 -6.48 -7.06 -12.62
C HIS A 167 -5.98 -5.77 -13.28
N HIS A 168 -6.46 -5.53 -14.49
CA HIS A 168 -6.07 -4.35 -15.25
C HIS A 168 -6.81 -3.09 -14.78
N SER A 169 -6.04 -2.05 -14.49
CA SER A 169 -6.56 -0.73 -14.14
C SER A 169 -6.68 0.21 -15.34
N GLY A 170 -6.32 -0.25 -16.55
CA GLY A 170 -6.26 0.60 -17.75
C GLY A 170 -5.23 1.73 -17.64
N GLY A 171 -4.18 1.54 -16.83
CA GLY A 171 -3.17 2.56 -16.56
C GLY A 171 -3.61 3.61 -15.52
N VAL A 172 -4.74 3.39 -14.84
CA VAL A 172 -5.21 4.24 -13.74
C VAL A 172 -4.57 3.77 -12.43
N SER A 173 -3.79 4.64 -11.78
CA SER A 173 -3.26 4.37 -10.45
C SER A 173 -4.28 4.70 -9.36
N PHE A 174 -4.10 4.11 -8.17
CA PHE A 174 -4.94 4.43 -7.02
C PHE A 174 -4.77 5.89 -6.59
N GLY A 175 -3.54 6.42 -6.68
CA GLY A 175 -3.28 7.84 -6.46
C GLY A 175 -4.03 8.75 -7.43
N MET A 176 -4.22 8.34 -8.70
CA MET A 176 -5.06 9.09 -9.65
C MET A 176 -6.53 9.09 -9.24
N LEU A 177 -7.07 7.96 -8.76
CA LEU A 177 -8.45 7.87 -8.28
C LEU A 177 -8.69 8.75 -7.05
N LEU A 178 -7.75 8.78 -6.11
CA LEU A 178 -7.82 9.66 -4.93
C LEU A 178 -7.84 11.14 -5.32
N ASN A 179 -7.00 11.53 -6.28
CA ASN A 179 -6.98 12.91 -6.76
C ASN A 179 -8.22 13.26 -7.58
N LEU A 180 -8.73 12.32 -8.37
CA LEU A 180 -9.99 12.51 -9.10
C LEU A 180 -11.15 12.78 -8.13
N ALA A 181 -11.32 11.95 -7.10
CA ALA A 181 -12.34 12.14 -6.07
C ALA A 181 -12.19 13.52 -5.37
N SER A 182 -10.93 13.94 -5.15
CA SER A 182 -10.61 15.22 -4.53
C SER A 182 -11.05 16.41 -5.37
N VAL A 183 -10.69 16.47 -6.65
CA VAL A 183 -10.97 17.64 -7.51
C VAL A 183 -12.39 17.65 -8.03
N ALA A 184 -13.03 16.50 -8.16
CA ALA A 184 -14.44 16.40 -8.52
C ALA A 184 -15.35 16.76 -7.32
N HIS A 185 -14.79 16.94 -6.13
CA HIS A 185 -15.52 17.20 -4.89
C HIS A 185 -16.73 16.26 -4.68
N THR A 186 -16.62 15.02 -5.11
CA THR A 186 -17.70 14.04 -5.06
C THR A 186 -17.21 12.69 -4.59
N ASP A 187 -18.07 12.01 -3.87
CA ASP A 187 -17.96 10.60 -3.48
C ASP A 187 -18.92 9.70 -4.30
N ASP A 188 -19.67 10.30 -5.22
CA ASP A 188 -20.53 9.55 -6.14
C ASP A 188 -19.67 8.83 -7.20
N LYS A 189 -19.61 7.51 -7.06
CA LYS A 189 -18.91 6.63 -7.99
C LYS A 189 -19.37 6.80 -9.44
N ASN A 190 -20.66 7.06 -9.69
CA ASN A 190 -21.19 7.23 -11.05
C ASN A 190 -20.65 8.49 -11.72
N VAL A 191 -20.46 9.56 -10.97
CA VAL A 191 -19.82 10.79 -11.46
C VAL A 191 -18.36 10.52 -11.79
N LEU A 192 -17.63 9.84 -10.91
CA LEU A 192 -16.22 9.52 -11.13
C LEU A 192 -16.02 8.58 -12.34
N TRP A 193 -16.95 7.65 -12.58
CA TRP A 193 -16.94 6.79 -13.76
C TRP A 193 -17.07 7.56 -15.09
N GLN A 194 -17.69 8.74 -15.13
CA GLN A 194 -17.74 9.56 -16.33
C GLN A 194 -16.35 10.02 -16.77
N TYR A 195 -15.46 10.28 -15.83
CA TYR A 195 -14.06 10.61 -16.13
C TYR A 195 -13.27 9.36 -16.54
N LEU A 196 -13.47 8.25 -15.85
CA LEU A 196 -12.79 6.99 -16.16
C LEU A 196 -13.11 6.48 -17.58
N ARG A 197 -14.34 6.58 -18.02
CA ARG A 197 -14.77 6.20 -19.40
C ARG A 197 -14.05 7.00 -20.49
N ARG A 198 -13.66 8.24 -20.20
CA ARG A 198 -12.88 9.07 -21.13
C ARG A 198 -11.41 8.66 -21.15
N TYR A 199 -10.88 8.24 -20.03
CA TYR A 199 -9.48 7.83 -19.88
C TYR A 199 -9.24 6.40 -20.38
N VAL A 200 -10.16 5.49 -20.08
CA VAL A 200 -10.17 4.09 -20.52
C VAL A 200 -11.41 3.87 -21.40
N PRO A 201 -11.29 4.10 -22.71
CA PRO A 201 -12.44 3.99 -23.64
C PRO A 201 -13.06 2.59 -23.61
N GLY A 202 -14.38 2.53 -23.50
CA GLY A 202 -15.14 1.29 -23.46
C GLY A 202 -15.22 0.62 -22.08
N ALA A 203 -14.51 1.14 -21.06
CA ALA A 203 -14.61 0.60 -19.71
C ALA A 203 -15.94 0.98 -19.04
N THR A 204 -16.54 0.01 -18.37
CA THR A 204 -17.71 0.17 -17.51
C THR A 204 -17.47 -0.59 -16.20
N PRO A 205 -18.26 -0.37 -15.14
CA PRO A 205 -18.17 -1.18 -13.93
C PRO A 205 -18.24 -2.69 -14.19
N GLU A 206 -19.03 -3.10 -15.18
CA GLU A 206 -19.24 -4.50 -15.54
C GLU A 206 -18.07 -5.07 -16.36
N SER A 207 -17.49 -4.30 -17.28
CA SER A 207 -16.37 -4.74 -18.13
C SER A 207 -15.00 -4.57 -17.46
N ALA A 208 -14.89 -3.76 -16.40
CA ALA A 208 -13.67 -3.55 -15.64
C ALA A 208 -13.95 -3.62 -14.13
N PRO A 209 -14.37 -4.79 -13.61
CA PRO A 209 -14.81 -4.93 -12.22
C PRO A 209 -13.68 -4.66 -11.23
N TYR A 210 -12.43 -4.95 -11.61
CA TYR A 210 -11.29 -4.65 -10.76
C TYR A 210 -11.06 -3.13 -10.61
N LEU A 211 -11.16 -2.36 -11.70
CA LEU A 211 -11.10 -0.90 -11.66
C LEU A 211 -12.26 -0.31 -10.83
N ASP A 212 -13.45 -0.91 -10.92
CA ASP A 212 -14.60 -0.50 -10.10
C ASP A 212 -14.35 -0.72 -8.60
N LYS A 213 -13.75 -1.86 -8.24
CA LYS A 213 -13.34 -2.15 -6.86
C LYS A 213 -12.28 -1.16 -6.36
N LEU A 214 -11.29 -0.84 -7.20
CA LEU A 214 -10.28 0.17 -6.86
C LEU A 214 -10.91 1.55 -6.64
N LEU A 215 -11.85 1.95 -7.49
CA LEU A 215 -12.57 3.22 -7.34
C LEU A 215 -13.36 3.26 -6.02
N GLN A 216 -14.05 2.18 -5.66
CA GLN A 216 -14.77 2.09 -4.40
C GLN A 216 -13.83 2.25 -3.20
N GLY A 217 -12.69 1.57 -3.21
CA GLY A 217 -11.66 1.71 -2.18
C GLY A 217 -11.09 3.13 -2.12
N ALA A 218 -10.86 3.77 -3.27
CA ALA A 218 -10.35 5.13 -3.34
C ALA A 218 -11.35 6.15 -2.78
N VAL A 219 -12.64 6.00 -3.05
CA VAL A 219 -13.70 6.85 -2.47
C VAL A 219 -13.73 6.71 -0.96
N ALA A 220 -13.72 5.47 -0.44
CA ALA A 220 -13.70 5.22 1.00
C ALA A 220 -12.46 5.82 1.67
N TYR A 221 -11.28 5.61 1.09
CA TYR A 221 -10.03 6.16 1.60
C TYR A 221 -10.00 7.70 1.55
N TYR A 222 -10.53 8.28 0.47
CA TYR A 222 -10.65 9.73 0.34
C TYR A 222 -11.51 10.32 1.46
N GLN A 223 -12.68 9.74 1.73
CA GLN A 223 -13.59 10.20 2.77
C GLN A 223 -12.94 10.14 4.16
N ASP A 224 -12.28 9.02 4.48
CA ASP A 224 -11.78 8.77 5.82
C ASP A 224 -10.45 9.50 6.11
N PHE A 225 -9.56 9.70 5.13
CA PHE A 225 -8.21 10.19 5.38
C PHE A 225 -7.79 11.42 4.57
N VAL A 226 -8.33 11.59 3.35
CA VAL A 226 -7.81 12.61 2.43
C VAL A 226 -8.59 13.91 2.53
N LYS A 227 -9.91 13.83 2.58
CA LYS A 227 -10.81 14.99 2.55
C LYS A 227 -10.48 16.01 3.62
N SER A 228 -10.26 15.57 4.86
CA SER A 228 -9.94 16.45 6.01
C SER A 228 -8.49 16.96 6.02
N SER A 229 -7.59 16.29 5.29
CA SER A 229 -6.16 16.63 5.25
C SER A 229 -5.77 17.60 4.13
N LYS A 230 -6.68 17.90 3.20
CA LYS A 230 -6.44 18.81 2.07
C LYS A 230 -6.16 20.22 2.53
N LYS A 231 -5.10 20.83 1.97
CA LYS A 231 -4.69 22.20 2.24
C LYS A 231 -4.37 22.88 0.93
N PHE A 232 -5.33 23.61 0.41
CA PHE A 232 -5.14 24.44 -0.76
C PHE A 232 -4.46 25.75 -0.37
N ARG A 233 -3.69 26.32 -1.29
CA ARG A 233 -3.13 27.66 -1.14
C ARG A 233 -3.27 28.44 -2.44
N LEU A 234 -3.19 29.73 -2.35
CA LEU A 234 -3.11 30.58 -3.54
C LEU A 234 -1.68 30.59 -4.10
N PRO A 235 -1.53 30.73 -5.43
CA PRO A 235 -0.23 30.87 -6.07
C PRO A 235 0.39 32.25 -5.80
N ASP A 236 1.71 32.34 -5.67
CA ASP A 236 2.45 33.59 -5.69
C ASP A 236 2.54 34.19 -7.11
N ASP A 237 3.17 35.34 -7.27
CA ASP A 237 3.22 36.05 -8.56
C ASP A 237 3.97 35.25 -9.65
N LYS A 238 5.08 34.57 -9.30
CA LYS A 238 5.83 33.71 -10.22
C LYS A 238 5.00 32.50 -10.63
N GLU A 239 4.37 31.87 -9.67
CA GLU A 239 3.49 30.70 -9.84
C GLU A 239 2.25 31.07 -10.67
N ARG A 240 1.69 32.26 -10.45
CA ARG A 240 0.56 32.78 -11.25
C ARG A 240 0.91 32.91 -12.73
N ALA A 241 2.09 33.46 -13.04
CA ALA A 241 2.56 33.58 -14.42
C ALA A 241 2.74 32.19 -15.06
N ALA A 242 3.31 31.23 -14.34
CA ALA A 242 3.50 29.87 -14.82
C ALA A 242 2.19 29.11 -15.02
N LEU A 243 1.22 29.26 -14.10
CA LEU A 243 -0.11 28.67 -14.21
C LEU A 243 -0.89 29.26 -15.39
N ALA A 244 -0.82 30.58 -15.62
CA ALA A 244 -1.45 31.22 -16.78
C ALA A 244 -0.89 30.68 -18.10
N ASP A 245 0.44 30.56 -18.21
CA ASP A 245 1.10 29.97 -19.37
C ASP A 245 0.71 28.50 -19.56
N LEU A 246 0.59 27.73 -18.47
CA LEU A 246 0.11 26.36 -18.55
C LEU A 246 -1.34 26.30 -19.07
N ALA A 247 -2.21 27.15 -18.57
CA ALA A 247 -3.62 27.19 -19.04
C ALA A 247 -3.69 27.51 -20.54
N ASP A 248 -2.90 28.48 -21.01
CA ASP A 248 -2.83 28.82 -22.42
C ASP A 248 -2.22 27.70 -23.26
N THR A 249 -1.22 27.01 -22.76
CA THR A 249 -0.63 25.84 -23.40
C THR A 249 -1.67 24.71 -23.50
N LEU A 250 -2.38 24.41 -22.42
CA LEU A 250 -3.42 23.39 -22.41
C LEU A 250 -4.57 23.72 -23.38
N ARG A 251 -4.99 24.99 -23.52
CA ARG A 251 -6.02 25.41 -24.50
C ARG A 251 -5.61 25.13 -25.95
N ARG A 252 -4.30 25.14 -26.25
CA ARG A 252 -3.77 24.91 -27.61
C ARG A 252 -3.51 23.44 -27.95
N ILE A 253 -3.42 22.57 -26.95
CA ILE A 253 -3.20 21.13 -27.17
C ILE A 253 -4.44 20.53 -27.86
N PRO A 254 -4.27 19.76 -28.95
CA PRO A 254 -5.39 19.08 -29.60
C PRO A 254 -6.11 18.09 -28.70
N ASP A 255 -7.38 17.82 -28.98
CA ASP A 255 -8.12 16.76 -28.32
C ASP A 255 -7.55 15.39 -28.66
N GLY A 256 -7.53 14.49 -27.69
CA GLY A 256 -7.06 13.11 -27.88
C GLY A 256 -5.57 12.89 -27.67
N GLU A 257 -4.80 13.95 -27.36
CA GLU A 257 -3.35 13.82 -27.09
C GLU A 257 -3.04 12.83 -25.97
N THR A 258 -1.82 12.28 -26.04
CA THR A 258 -1.36 11.29 -25.05
C THR A 258 -1.03 11.94 -23.71
N ALA A 259 -1.13 11.15 -22.64
CA ALA A 259 -0.71 11.62 -21.31
C ALA A 259 0.77 12.04 -21.28
N GLU A 260 1.61 11.43 -22.11
CA GLU A 260 3.02 11.74 -22.23
C GLU A 260 3.27 13.08 -22.92
N THR A 261 2.56 13.36 -24.02
CA THR A 261 2.59 14.68 -24.67
C THR A 261 2.18 15.78 -23.70
N ILE A 262 1.08 15.61 -22.99
CA ILE A 262 0.60 16.57 -21.99
C ILE A 262 1.64 16.74 -20.87
N GLN A 263 2.26 15.64 -20.40
CA GLN A 263 3.30 15.71 -19.37
C GLN A 263 4.51 16.53 -19.84
N ASN A 264 4.93 16.36 -21.10
CA ASN A 264 6.02 17.11 -21.67
C ASN A 264 5.70 18.62 -21.74
N GLU A 265 4.47 18.98 -22.11
CA GLU A 265 4.04 20.39 -22.14
C GLU A 265 4.02 21.00 -20.74
N VAL A 266 3.57 20.26 -19.72
CA VAL A 266 3.63 20.69 -18.31
C VAL A 266 5.09 20.94 -17.89
N TYR A 267 5.99 20.05 -18.30
CA TYR A 267 7.42 20.15 -17.98
C TYR A 267 8.08 21.33 -18.68
N GLU A 268 7.80 21.53 -19.99
CA GLU A 268 8.34 22.66 -20.77
C GLU A 268 7.80 24.00 -20.26
N THR A 269 6.52 24.06 -19.86
CA THR A 269 5.98 25.25 -19.17
C THR A 269 6.77 25.55 -17.90
N GLY A 270 7.03 24.52 -17.07
CA GLY A 270 7.86 24.70 -15.88
C GLY A 270 9.23 25.30 -16.18
N LYS A 271 9.91 24.81 -17.21
CA LYS A 271 11.25 25.33 -17.63
C LYS A 271 11.24 26.79 -18.09
N ARG A 272 10.13 27.32 -18.59
CA ARG A 272 10.03 28.73 -18.99
C ARG A 272 10.00 29.69 -17.80
N HIS A 273 9.54 29.20 -16.64
CA HIS A 273 9.32 30.04 -15.45
C HIS A 273 10.22 29.69 -14.27
N PHE A 274 10.76 28.46 -14.21
CA PHE A 274 11.58 27.97 -13.11
C PHE A 274 12.93 27.52 -13.62
N ALA A 275 14.00 27.79 -12.86
CA ALA A 275 15.30 27.24 -13.13
C ALA A 275 15.28 25.71 -13.04
N LYS A 276 16.26 25.05 -13.66
CA LYS A 276 16.31 23.57 -13.71
C LYS A 276 16.28 22.93 -12.31
N GLU A 277 16.92 23.56 -11.35
CA GLU A 277 17.01 23.14 -9.95
C GLU A 277 15.67 23.36 -9.20
N GLU A 278 14.83 24.27 -9.70
CA GLU A 278 13.54 24.65 -9.10
C GLU A 278 12.34 23.89 -9.73
N LEU A 279 12.55 23.04 -10.73
CA LEU A 279 11.45 22.31 -11.39
C LEU A 279 10.62 21.45 -10.42
N ARG A 280 11.24 20.97 -9.33
CA ARG A 280 10.51 20.28 -8.27
C ARG A 280 9.50 21.21 -7.60
N GLN A 281 9.84 22.49 -7.42
CA GLN A 281 8.92 23.47 -6.84
C GLN A 281 7.74 23.73 -7.78
N TRP A 282 7.96 23.79 -9.11
CA TRP A 282 6.87 23.88 -10.08
C TRP A 282 5.83 22.75 -9.90
N PHE A 283 6.25 21.49 -9.82
CA PHE A 283 5.33 20.39 -9.61
C PHE A 283 4.66 20.45 -8.24
N GLN A 284 5.38 20.87 -7.21
CA GLN A 284 4.79 21.09 -5.89
C GLN A 284 3.72 22.18 -5.93
N THR A 285 3.94 23.29 -6.66
CA THR A 285 2.92 24.33 -6.90
C THR A 285 1.66 23.75 -7.50
N LEU A 286 1.78 22.93 -8.56
CA LEU A 286 0.62 22.30 -9.20
C LEU A 286 -0.17 21.44 -8.19
N TYR A 287 0.52 20.69 -7.34
CA TYR A 287 -0.14 19.85 -6.36
C TYR A 287 -0.78 20.66 -5.23
N GLU A 288 -0.10 21.65 -4.68
CA GLU A 288 -0.61 22.43 -3.56
C GLU A 288 -1.75 23.38 -3.98
N VAL A 289 -1.64 24.00 -5.14
CA VAL A 289 -2.65 24.94 -5.64
C VAL A 289 -3.86 24.22 -6.20
N LEU A 290 -3.67 23.21 -7.06
CA LEU A 290 -4.78 22.57 -7.78
C LEU A 290 -5.35 21.35 -7.06
N LEU A 291 -4.54 20.63 -6.28
CA LEU A 291 -4.93 19.35 -5.64
C LEU A 291 -4.96 19.42 -4.11
N GLY A 292 -4.50 20.51 -3.50
CA GLY A 292 -4.45 20.68 -2.04
C GLY A 292 -3.55 19.67 -1.34
N SER A 293 -2.46 19.24 -1.98
CA SER A 293 -1.54 18.23 -1.48
C SER A 293 -0.11 18.58 -1.86
N SER A 294 0.89 18.23 -1.03
CA SER A 294 2.31 18.43 -1.35
C SER A 294 2.87 17.44 -2.39
N GLN A 295 2.11 16.40 -2.72
CA GLN A 295 2.46 15.36 -3.69
C GLN A 295 1.23 14.99 -4.51
N GLY A 296 1.47 14.45 -5.72
CA GLY A 296 0.37 14.04 -6.60
C GLY A 296 0.83 13.08 -7.71
N PRO A 297 -0.08 12.71 -8.61
CA PRO A 297 0.18 11.83 -9.74
C PRO A 297 1.04 12.54 -10.81
N ARG A 298 1.46 11.79 -11.83
CA ARG A 298 1.99 12.41 -13.06
C ARG A 298 0.93 13.34 -13.65
N MET A 299 1.24 14.63 -13.76
CA MET A 299 0.27 15.65 -14.15
C MET A 299 -0.35 15.40 -15.53
N GLY A 300 0.43 14.89 -16.48
CA GLY A 300 -0.11 14.54 -17.81
C GLY A 300 -1.20 13.48 -17.76
N ALA A 301 -1.01 12.43 -16.97
CA ALA A 301 -2.01 11.40 -16.76
C ALA A 301 -3.26 11.94 -16.02
N PHE A 302 -3.05 12.77 -15.02
CA PHE A 302 -4.12 13.42 -14.28
C PHE A 302 -4.94 14.37 -15.16
N ILE A 303 -4.29 15.23 -15.96
CA ILE A 303 -4.96 16.16 -16.89
C ILE A 303 -5.78 15.39 -17.92
N LYS A 304 -5.23 14.28 -18.43
CA LYS A 304 -5.97 13.42 -19.36
C LYS A 304 -7.20 12.77 -18.72
N LEU A 305 -7.08 12.31 -17.47
CA LEU A 305 -8.17 11.67 -16.72
C LEU A 305 -9.28 12.68 -16.35
N TYR A 306 -8.91 13.78 -15.71
CA TYR A 306 -9.87 14.79 -15.24
C TYR A 306 -10.47 15.61 -16.41
N GLY A 307 -9.74 15.69 -17.49
CA GLY A 307 -10.08 16.46 -18.69
C GLY A 307 -9.37 17.81 -18.71
N ARG A 308 -8.72 18.09 -19.85
CA ARG A 308 -7.96 19.32 -20.11
C ARG A 308 -8.75 20.58 -19.73
N ASP A 309 -9.98 20.70 -20.23
CA ASP A 309 -10.81 21.89 -19.99
C ASP A 309 -11.21 22.07 -18.52
N ASN A 310 -11.36 20.97 -17.79
CA ASN A 310 -11.62 21.02 -16.36
C ASN A 310 -10.40 21.50 -15.58
N VAL A 311 -9.18 21.07 -15.99
CA VAL A 311 -7.94 21.58 -15.37
C VAL A 311 -7.73 23.05 -15.67
N VAL A 312 -8.01 23.49 -16.90
CA VAL A 312 -7.96 24.92 -17.26
C VAL A 312 -8.91 25.72 -16.36
N LYS A 313 -10.15 25.25 -16.16
CA LYS A 313 -11.09 25.90 -15.22
C LYS A 313 -10.57 25.95 -13.78
N LEU A 314 -9.91 24.88 -13.29
CA LEU A 314 -9.28 24.91 -11.97
C LEU A 314 -8.18 25.97 -11.89
N ILE A 315 -7.33 26.07 -12.91
CA ILE A 315 -6.28 27.09 -12.98
C ILE A 315 -6.90 28.48 -13.00
N ASP A 316 -7.91 28.73 -13.86
CA ASP A 316 -8.57 30.03 -13.95
C ASP A 316 -9.19 30.46 -12.60
N ARG A 317 -9.82 29.53 -11.88
CA ARG A 317 -10.37 29.77 -10.54
C ARG A 317 -9.25 30.10 -9.52
N ALA A 318 -8.14 29.35 -9.53
CA ALA A 318 -6.98 29.64 -8.67
C ALA A 318 -6.37 31.03 -8.97
N LEU A 319 -6.29 31.41 -10.26
CA LEU A 319 -5.82 32.71 -10.70
C LEU A 319 -6.80 33.85 -10.33
N ALA A 320 -8.08 33.57 -10.26
CA ALA A 320 -9.10 34.49 -9.75
C ALA A 320 -9.04 34.68 -8.22
N GLY A 321 -8.20 33.90 -7.53
CA GLY A 321 -8.06 33.96 -6.07
C GLY A 321 -9.11 33.14 -5.32
N GLU A 322 -9.79 32.22 -5.97
CA GLU A 322 -10.74 31.32 -5.32
C GLU A 322 -10.04 30.28 -4.47
N ASP A 323 -10.60 29.99 -3.30
CA ASP A 323 -10.19 28.85 -2.48
C ASP A 323 -10.79 27.56 -3.05
N LEU A 324 -9.97 26.80 -3.76
CA LEU A 324 -10.38 25.54 -4.37
C LEU A 324 -10.76 24.44 -3.36
N GLY A 325 -10.48 24.65 -2.08
CA GLY A 325 -10.90 23.74 -1.01
C GLY A 325 -12.36 23.92 -0.58
N LYS A 326 -12.97 25.03 -0.93
CA LYS A 326 -14.41 25.23 -0.73
C LYS A 326 -15.15 24.68 -1.92
N ALA A 327 -15.98 23.65 -1.68
CA ALA A 327 -16.88 23.14 -2.71
C ALA A 327 -17.69 24.29 -3.33
N ALA A 328 -17.77 24.31 -4.67
CA ALA A 328 -18.64 25.24 -5.36
C ALA A 328 -20.10 24.86 -5.14
#